data_d0c3d7fd488a1248502261289560b318
#
_entry.id   d0c3d7fd488a1248502261289560b318
#
_cell.length_a   1.000
_cell.length_b   1.000
_cell.length_c   1.000
_cell.angle_alpha   90.00
_cell.angle_beta   90.00
_cell.angle_gamma   90.00
#
_symmetry.space_group_name_H-M   'P 1'
#
loop_
_entity.id
_entity.type
_entity.pdbx_description
1 polymer ?
#
loop_
_entity_poly.entity_id
_entity_poly.type
_entity_poly.pdbx_seq_one_letter_code
_entity_poly.pdbx_strand_id
1 'polypeptide(L)'
;MPIEMRSFARSVMNDDERREVEAMEMLADHLRDELVEREVAINQAHVVGAQSTAIQAIVAEVLTDELDFGQEVVLTPQDGIVTRARPDFVFQLSPGRGVMAEVERGGTVNNNHDLKDMWKAYISQDIQHLFLVVPNSNWTGVGGAREKPYPRVINRVGAFFGTPRRESGRPVGPRLRVRAGQPASCG
;
A
#
# COMPACT_ATOMS: atom_id res chain seq x y z
N MET A 1 0.75 -17.93 6.90
CA MET A 1 0.38 -16.92 7.91
C MET A 1 -0.71 -16.03 7.34
N PRO A 2 -1.69 -15.60 8.13
CA PRO A 2 -2.82 -14.85 7.58
C PRO A 2 -2.40 -13.52 6.97
N ILE A 3 -3.03 -13.17 5.86
CA ILE A 3 -2.91 -11.84 5.27
C ILE A 3 -3.73 -10.87 6.12
N GLU A 4 -3.05 -9.90 6.73
CA GLU A 4 -3.67 -8.89 7.58
C GLU A 4 -3.90 -7.59 6.82
N MET A 5 -4.98 -6.88 7.14
CA MET A 5 -5.29 -5.58 6.57
C MET A 5 -5.61 -4.57 7.66
N ARG A 6 -5.13 -3.35 7.48
CA ARG A 6 -5.53 -2.18 8.29
C ARG A 6 -5.86 -1.01 7.37
N SER A 7 -6.94 -0.33 7.68
CA SER A 7 -7.38 0.88 6.97
C SER A 7 -7.27 2.08 7.89
N PHE A 8 -6.89 3.20 7.30
CA PHE A 8 -6.83 4.50 7.95
C PHE A 8 -7.53 5.52 7.06
N ALA A 9 -8.41 6.31 7.62
CA ALA A 9 -9.09 7.39 6.94
C ALA A 9 -9.17 8.60 7.88
N ARG A 10 -9.31 9.80 7.30
CA ARG A 10 -9.57 10.99 8.11
C ARG A 10 -10.94 10.91 8.77
N SER A 11 -11.11 11.52 9.93
CA SER A 11 -12.36 11.48 10.70
C SER A 11 -13.45 12.35 10.08
N VAL A 12 -13.08 13.45 9.43
CA VAL A 12 -14.03 14.38 8.81
C VAL A 12 -14.13 14.12 7.31
N MET A 13 -15.31 13.67 6.87
CA MET A 13 -15.61 13.35 5.47
C MET A 13 -17.03 13.78 5.14
N ASN A 14 -17.24 14.29 3.92
CA ASN A 14 -18.57 14.47 3.35
C ASN A 14 -19.14 13.13 2.84
N ASP A 15 -20.37 13.13 2.35
CA ASP A 15 -21.05 11.88 1.95
C ASP A 15 -20.46 11.26 0.68
N ASP A 16 -19.99 12.08 -0.28
CA ASP A 16 -19.32 11.58 -1.48
C ASP A 16 -18.01 10.88 -1.12
N GLU A 17 -17.26 11.47 -0.22
CA GLU A 17 -16.02 10.90 0.29
C GLU A 17 -16.23 9.62 1.08
N ARG A 18 -17.34 9.51 1.83
CA ARG A 18 -17.70 8.26 2.51
C ARG A 18 -17.98 7.15 1.52
N ARG A 19 -18.81 7.42 0.50
CA ARG A 19 -19.11 6.46 -0.57
C ARG A 19 -17.85 5.99 -1.30
N GLU A 20 -16.93 6.91 -1.56
CA GLU A 20 -15.67 6.59 -2.19
C GLU A 20 -14.78 5.70 -1.29
N VAL A 21 -14.75 5.98 0.02
CA VAL A 21 -14.04 5.13 0.99
C VAL A 21 -14.65 3.73 1.04
N GLU A 22 -15.98 3.61 1.05
CA GLU A 22 -16.68 2.32 1.01
C GLU A 22 -16.34 1.54 -0.26
N ALA A 23 -16.33 2.18 -1.42
CA ALA A 23 -15.89 1.55 -2.67
C ALA A 23 -14.43 1.07 -2.59
N MET A 24 -13.54 1.87 -1.97
CA MET A 24 -12.16 1.49 -1.74
C MET A 24 -12.04 0.35 -0.71
N GLU A 25 -12.98 0.24 0.23
CA GLU A 25 -13.04 -0.90 1.16
C GLU A 25 -13.37 -2.20 0.44
N MET A 26 -14.32 -2.17 -0.45
CA MET A 26 -14.63 -3.33 -1.28
C MET A 26 -13.47 -3.74 -2.18
N LEU A 27 -12.85 -2.78 -2.88
CA LEU A 27 -11.69 -3.05 -3.72
C LEU A 27 -10.52 -3.61 -2.91
N ALA A 28 -10.33 -3.07 -1.72
CA ALA A 28 -9.31 -3.51 -0.79
C ALA A 28 -9.58 -4.91 -0.24
N ASP A 29 -10.82 -5.27 0.05
CA ASP A 29 -11.19 -6.61 0.47
C ASP A 29 -11.02 -7.63 -0.67
N HIS A 30 -11.40 -7.26 -1.89
CA HIS A 30 -11.16 -8.09 -3.07
C HIS A 30 -9.66 -8.39 -3.25
N LEU A 31 -8.80 -7.37 -3.23
CA LEU A 31 -7.35 -7.58 -3.28
C LEU A 31 -6.86 -8.52 -2.16
N ARG A 32 -7.38 -8.38 -0.93
CA ARG A 32 -7.02 -9.27 0.17
C ARG A 32 -7.41 -10.71 -0.13
N ASP A 33 -8.62 -10.94 -0.61
CA ASP A 33 -9.16 -12.26 -0.85
C ASP A 33 -8.37 -12.97 -1.97
N GLU A 34 -8.06 -12.25 -3.06
CA GLU A 34 -7.19 -12.74 -4.13
C GLU A 34 -5.77 -13.09 -3.65
N LEU A 35 -5.20 -12.27 -2.76
CA LEU A 35 -3.90 -12.56 -2.17
C LEU A 35 -3.97 -13.76 -1.20
N VAL A 36 -5.09 -13.97 -0.51
CA VAL A 36 -5.30 -15.15 0.35
C VAL A 36 -5.35 -16.43 -0.51
N GLU A 37 -6.02 -16.41 -1.63
CA GLU A 37 -6.03 -17.55 -2.55
C GLU A 37 -4.63 -17.91 -3.06
N ARG A 38 -3.76 -16.90 -3.20
CA ARG A 38 -2.37 -17.06 -3.62
C ARG A 38 -1.37 -17.20 -2.45
N GLU A 39 -1.85 -17.39 -1.22
CA GLU A 39 -0.98 -17.44 -0.02
C GLU A 39 0.11 -18.51 -0.13
N VAL A 40 -0.19 -19.66 -0.69
CA VAL A 40 0.79 -20.73 -0.88
C VAL A 40 1.93 -20.29 -1.81
N ALA A 41 1.59 -19.69 -2.94
CA ALA A 41 2.57 -19.19 -3.91
C ALA A 41 3.41 -18.04 -3.31
N ILE A 42 2.76 -17.12 -2.58
CA ILE A 42 3.44 -16.02 -1.87
C ILE A 42 4.43 -16.57 -0.84
N ASN A 43 4.02 -17.56 -0.05
CA ASN A 43 4.88 -18.19 0.95
C ASN A 43 6.07 -18.93 0.32
N GLN A 44 5.87 -19.60 -0.80
CA GLN A 44 6.94 -20.26 -1.56
C GLN A 44 7.92 -19.25 -2.17
N ALA A 45 7.43 -18.12 -2.64
CA ALA A 45 8.25 -17.04 -3.18
C ALA A 45 9.00 -16.25 -2.09
N HIS A 46 8.52 -16.29 -0.85
CA HIS A 46 9.10 -15.55 0.29
C HIS A 46 10.11 -16.40 1.08
N VAL A 47 11.05 -17.02 0.39
CA VAL A 47 12.14 -17.81 1.00
C VAL A 47 13.43 -17.00 1.07
N VAL A 48 14.33 -17.40 1.98
CA VAL A 48 15.65 -16.78 2.14
C VAL A 48 16.42 -16.83 0.81
N GLY A 49 16.88 -15.66 0.36
CA GLY A 49 17.63 -15.53 -0.90
C GLY A 49 16.76 -15.48 -2.16
N ALA A 50 15.43 -15.58 -2.03
CA ALA A 50 14.55 -15.38 -3.19
C ALA A 50 14.65 -13.93 -3.70
N GLN A 51 14.60 -13.79 -5.01
CA GLN A 51 14.52 -12.48 -5.62
C GLN A 51 13.17 -11.85 -5.26
N SER A 52 13.24 -10.64 -4.75
CA SER A 52 12.06 -9.84 -4.39
C SER A 52 11.05 -9.67 -5.54
N THR A 53 11.46 -9.87 -6.79
CA THR A 53 10.64 -9.82 -8.00
C THR A 53 9.52 -10.87 -8.04
N ALA A 54 9.70 -12.04 -7.41
CA ALA A 54 8.69 -13.11 -7.46
C ALA A 54 7.40 -12.74 -6.73
N ILE A 55 7.49 -12.16 -5.53
CA ILE A 55 6.30 -11.68 -4.79
C ILE A 55 5.66 -10.50 -5.52
N GLN A 56 6.48 -9.58 -6.02
CA GLN A 56 5.99 -8.45 -6.80
C GLN A 56 5.20 -8.90 -8.03
N ALA A 57 5.67 -9.96 -8.71
CA ALA A 57 4.98 -10.51 -9.87
C ALA A 57 3.59 -11.09 -9.49
N ILE A 58 3.49 -11.84 -8.38
CA ILE A 58 2.20 -12.36 -7.91
C ILE A 58 1.23 -11.23 -7.56
N VAL A 59 1.70 -10.20 -6.85
CA VAL A 59 0.86 -9.05 -6.50
C VAL A 59 0.51 -8.24 -7.73
N ALA A 60 1.44 -8.11 -8.69
CA ALA A 60 1.21 -7.42 -9.96
C ALA A 60 0.09 -8.09 -10.75
N GLU A 61 0.14 -9.43 -10.90
CA GLU A 61 -0.91 -10.21 -11.56
C GLU A 61 -2.29 -9.92 -10.95
N VAL A 62 -2.42 -9.96 -9.63
CA VAL A 62 -3.68 -9.64 -8.97
C VAL A 62 -4.13 -8.21 -9.24
N LEU A 63 -3.23 -7.25 -9.13
CA LEU A 63 -3.58 -5.84 -9.33
C LEU A 63 -3.96 -5.55 -10.78
N THR A 64 -3.26 -6.12 -11.76
CA THR A 64 -3.52 -5.84 -13.18
C THR A 64 -4.64 -6.68 -13.77
N ASP A 65 -4.65 -7.99 -13.49
CA ASP A 65 -5.52 -8.91 -14.20
C ASP A 65 -6.88 -9.06 -13.51
N GLU A 66 -6.94 -8.94 -12.17
CA GLU A 66 -8.18 -9.07 -11.40
C GLU A 66 -8.79 -7.72 -11.00
N LEU A 67 -7.96 -6.69 -10.81
CA LEU A 67 -8.40 -5.40 -10.27
C LEU A 67 -8.22 -4.21 -11.23
N ASP A 68 -7.78 -4.45 -12.46
CA ASP A 68 -7.65 -3.45 -13.53
C ASP A 68 -6.76 -2.25 -13.20
N PHE A 69 -5.70 -2.46 -12.41
CA PHE A 69 -4.70 -1.43 -12.16
C PHE A 69 -3.74 -1.30 -13.35
N GLY A 70 -3.49 -0.08 -13.80
CA GLY A 70 -2.42 0.24 -14.74
C GLY A 70 -1.05 0.23 -14.05
N GLN A 71 -0.04 -0.29 -14.74
CA GLN A 71 1.35 -0.29 -14.26
C GLN A 71 2.11 0.97 -14.71
N GLU A 72 3.04 1.42 -13.86
CA GLU A 72 3.99 2.51 -14.17
C GLU A 72 3.35 3.80 -14.73
N VAL A 73 2.13 4.11 -14.30
CA VAL A 73 1.44 5.33 -14.70
C VAL A 73 2.18 6.55 -14.15
N VAL A 74 2.43 7.53 -14.99
CA VAL A 74 3.08 8.79 -14.56
C VAL A 74 2.05 9.74 -14.00
N LEU A 75 2.13 10.02 -12.71
CA LEU A 75 1.26 10.97 -12.03
C LEU A 75 1.72 12.42 -12.25
N THR A 76 0.76 13.33 -12.36
CA THR A 76 1.01 14.76 -12.48
C THR A 76 1.17 15.38 -11.09
N PRO A 77 2.31 16.01 -10.78
CA PRO A 77 2.49 16.69 -9.51
C PRO A 77 1.61 17.93 -9.41
N GLN A 78 1.14 18.24 -8.19
CA GLN A 78 0.16 19.27 -7.93
C GLN A 78 0.59 20.68 -8.40
N ASP A 79 1.82 21.07 -8.25
CA ASP A 79 2.28 22.43 -8.54
C ASP A 79 3.44 22.48 -9.55
N GLY A 80 3.71 21.43 -10.27
CA GLY A 80 4.83 21.35 -11.22
C GLY A 80 6.22 21.45 -10.59
N ILE A 81 6.31 21.52 -9.27
CA ILE A 81 7.54 21.73 -8.50
C ILE A 81 8.32 20.43 -8.30
N VAL A 82 7.64 19.30 -8.36
CA VAL A 82 8.20 17.97 -8.09
C VAL A 82 8.31 17.17 -9.37
N THR A 83 9.35 16.36 -9.50
CA THR A 83 9.49 15.39 -10.57
C THR A 83 8.29 14.42 -10.56
N ARG A 84 7.84 14.04 -11.75
CA ARG A 84 6.72 13.11 -11.95
C ARG A 84 6.88 11.87 -11.09
N ALA A 85 5.87 11.60 -10.26
CA ALA A 85 5.83 10.39 -9.47
C ALA A 85 5.44 9.20 -10.37
N ARG A 86 6.12 8.06 -10.15
CA ARG A 86 5.78 6.78 -10.80
C ARG A 86 5.46 5.79 -9.69
N PRO A 87 4.18 5.58 -9.37
CA PRO A 87 3.79 4.46 -8.52
C PRO A 87 3.91 3.13 -9.29
N ASP A 88 4.01 2.03 -8.53
CA ASP A 88 4.02 0.70 -9.13
C ASP A 88 2.71 0.46 -9.91
N PHE A 89 1.56 0.84 -9.34
CA PHE A 89 0.25 0.64 -9.95
C PHE A 89 -0.70 1.79 -9.64
N VAL A 90 -1.62 2.07 -10.57
CA VAL A 90 -2.68 3.07 -10.41
C VAL A 90 -4.00 2.54 -10.94
N PHE A 91 -5.06 2.76 -10.20
CA PHE A 91 -6.44 2.55 -10.65
C PHE A 91 -7.18 3.89 -10.64
N GLN A 92 -7.79 4.25 -11.76
CA GLN A 92 -8.57 5.48 -11.89
C GLN A 92 -10.02 5.25 -11.48
N LEU A 93 -10.48 5.96 -10.47
CA LEU A 93 -11.87 5.92 -10.01
C LEU A 93 -12.79 6.78 -10.85
N SER A 94 -12.33 7.97 -11.18
CA SER A 94 -13.02 8.97 -12.00
C SER A 94 -11.98 9.99 -12.49
N PRO A 95 -12.31 10.90 -13.41
CA PRO A 95 -11.38 11.95 -13.84
C PRO A 95 -10.79 12.73 -12.65
N GLY A 96 -9.48 12.72 -12.53
CA GLY A 96 -8.74 13.37 -11.45
C GLY A 96 -8.85 12.69 -10.07
N ARG A 97 -9.33 11.45 -10.00
CA ARG A 97 -9.43 10.70 -8.75
C ARG A 97 -9.01 9.25 -8.95
N GLY A 98 -8.15 8.78 -8.06
CA GLY A 98 -7.63 7.42 -8.17
C GLY A 98 -7.00 6.88 -6.89
N VAL A 99 -6.57 5.65 -6.98
CA VAL A 99 -5.80 4.95 -5.97
C VAL A 99 -4.48 4.50 -6.58
N MET A 100 -3.39 4.70 -5.86
CA MET A 100 -2.12 4.07 -6.19
C MET A 100 -1.88 2.86 -5.29
N ALA A 101 -1.22 1.85 -5.82
CA ALA A 101 -0.74 0.71 -5.03
C ALA A 101 0.78 0.59 -5.18
N GLU A 102 1.44 0.33 -4.06
CA GLU A 102 2.89 0.12 -3.98
C GLU A 102 3.17 -1.22 -3.30
N VAL A 103 4.10 -1.96 -3.86
CA VAL A 103 4.49 -3.29 -3.36
C VAL A 103 5.89 -3.21 -2.77
N GLU A 104 5.93 -3.00 -1.47
CA GLU A 104 7.16 -2.87 -0.72
C GLU A 104 7.73 -4.22 -0.30
N ARG A 105 9.07 -4.33 -0.30
CA ARG A 105 9.78 -5.57 -0.03
C ARG A 105 10.86 -5.38 1.02
N GLY A 106 12.10 -5.31 0.61
CA GLY A 106 13.22 -5.05 1.51
C GLY A 106 13.45 -3.56 1.70
N GLY A 107 13.80 -3.15 2.93
CA GLY A 107 14.12 -1.76 3.22
C GLY A 107 12.92 -0.84 3.41
N THR A 108 11.70 -1.37 3.44
CA THR A 108 10.45 -0.61 3.62
C THR A 108 10.57 0.43 4.74
N VAL A 109 11.02 0.01 5.92
CA VAL A 109 11.15 0.90 7.07
C VAL A 109 12.54 1.52 7.16
N ASN A 110 13.61 0.74 6.90
CA ASN A 110 14.99 1.20 7.04
C ASN A 110 15.35 2.28 6.01
N ASN A 111 14.78 2.20 4.80
CA ASN A 111 14.96 3.19 3.73
C ASN A 111 13.78 4.17 3.62
N ASN A 112 12.80 4.08 4.54
CA ASN A 112 11.60 4.92 4.57
C ASN A 112 10.78 4.89 3.25
N HIS A 113 10.71 3.74 2.59
CA HIS A 113 9.93 3.61 1.36
C HIS A 113 8.45 3.88 1.62
N ASP A 114 7.91 3.36 2.73
CA ASP A 114 6.55 3.64 3.20
C ASP A 114 6.24 5.14 3.29
N LEU A 115 7.19 5.93 3.80
CA LEU A 115 7.03 7.39 3.88
C LEU A 115 7.17 8.08 2.52
N LYS A 116 8.02 7.56 1.63
CA LYS A 116 8.14 8.05 0.26
C LYS A 116 6.85 7.84 -0.53
N ASP A 117 6.20 6.67 -0.34
CA ASP A 117 4.97 6.35 -1.03
C ASP A 117 3.79 7.16 -0.50
N MET A 118 3.74 7.39 0.81
CA MET A 118 2.82 8.36 1.40
C MET A 118 3.03 9.76 0.81
N TRP A 119 4.28 10.18 0.64
CA TRP A 119 4.61 11.46 0.04
C TRP A 119 4.19 11.51 -1.44
N LYS A 120 4.47 10.46 -2.24
CA LYS A 120 4.00 10.35 -3.63
C LYS A 120 2.48 10.54 -3.72
N ALA A 121 1.73 9.79 -2.91
CA ALA A 121 0.28 9.92 -2.86
C ALA A 121 -0.18 11.33 -2.48
N TYR A 122 0.49 11.94 -1.49
CA TYR A 122 0.15 13.27 -1.00
C TYR A 122 0.33 14.38 -2.02
N ILE A 123 1.39 14.32 -2.83
CA ILE A 123 1.70 15.37 -3.83
C ILE A 123 0.99 15.15 -5.18
N SER A 124 0.37 13.99 -5.38
CA SER A 124 -0.32 13.66 -6.63
C SER A 124 -1.77 14.13 -6.57
N GLN A 125 -2.17 15.00 -7.50
CA GLN A 125 -3.54 15.53 -7.57
C GLN A 125 -4.57 14.44 -7.79
N ASP A 126 -4.23 13.47 -8.65
CA ASP A 126 -5.14 12.45 -9.13
C ASP A 126 -5.23 11.24 -8.18
N ILE A 127 -4.56 11.28 -7.03
CA ILE A 127 -4.50 10.19 -6.06
C ILE A 127 -5.10 10.60 -4.72
N GLN A 128 -6.17 9.93 -4.31
CA GLN A 128 -6.82 10.13 -3.01
C GLN A 128 -6.64 8.94 -2.08
N HIS A 129 -6.25 7.78 -2.62
CA HIS A 129 -6.08 6.55 -1.86
C HIS A 129 -4.73 5.90 -2.15
N LEU A 130 -4.21 5.21 -1.14
CA LEU A 130 -2.94 4.47 -1.26
C LEU A 130 -3.12 3.07 -0.68
N PHE A 131 -2.79 2.05 -1.46
CA PHE A 131 -2.62 0.69 -1.01
C PHE A 131 -1.13 0.40 -0.85
N LEU A 132 -0.71 0.05 0.37
CA LEU A 132 0.65 -0.42 0.65
C LEU A 132 0.63 -1.91 0.92
N VAL A 133 1.21 -2.69 0.02
CA VAL A 133 1.45 -4.12 0.23
C VAL A 133 2.85 -4.29 0.82
N VAL A 134 2.92 -4.71 2.08
CA VAL A 134 4.18 -4.81 2.81
C VAL A 134 4.35 -6.18 3.45
N PRO A 135 5.58 -6.73 3.54
CA PRO A 135 5.81 -7.99 4.20
C PRO A 135 5.68 -7.86 5.72
N ASN A 136 5.19 -8.92 6.38
CA ASN A 136 5.18 -8.96 7.84
C ASN A 136 6.56 -9.12 8.45
N SER A 137 7.45 -9.83 7.76
CA SER A 137 8.85 -9.98 8.17
C SER A 137 9.75 -10.15 6.97
N ASN A 138 10.94 -9.59 7.08
CA ASN A 138 12.06 -9.84 6.18
C ASN A 138 13.05 -10.77 6.91
N TRP A 139 13.54 -11.80 6.22
CA TRP A 139 14.40 -12.82 6.78
C TRP A 139 15.89 -12.53 6.57
N THR A 140 16.72 -13.00 7.49
CA THR A 140 18.17 -13.07 7.29
C THR A 140 18.54 -14.42 6.70
N GLY A 141 19.70 -14.52 6.05
CA GLY A 141 20.24 -15.79 5.54
C GLY A 141 20.48 -16.88 6.57
N VAL A 142 20.29 -16.60 7.86
CA VAL A 142 20.48 -17.52 9.00
C VAL A 142 19.13 -17.91 9.64
N GLY A 143 17.99 -17.63 9.01
CA GLY A 143 16.68 -18.07 9.47
C GLY A 143 16.02 -17.19 10.54
N GLY A 144 16.58 -16.06 10.90
CA GLY A 144 15.98 -15.09 11.83
C GLY A 144 15.26 -13.95 11.12
N ALA A 145 14.20 -13.41 11.71
CA ALA A 145 13.55 -12.21 11.21
C ALA A 145 14.46 -10.99 11.38
N ARG A 146 14.90 -10.42 10.26
CA ARG A 146 15.74 -9.20 10.26
C ARG A 146 14.91 -7.96 10.59
N GLU A 147 13.69 -7.91 10.11
CA GLU A 147 12.81 -6.75 10.19
C GLU A 147 11.36 -7.21 10.20
N LYS A 148 10.51 -6.47 10.89
CA LYS A 148 9.04 -6.63 10.87
C LYS A 148 8.42 -5.35 10.31
N PRO A 149 8.33 -5.19 8.98
CA PRO A 149 7.86 -3.95 8.36
C PRO A 149 6.41 -3.60 8.69
N TYR A 150 5.50 -4.55 8.59
CA TYR A 150 4.06 -4.31 8.75
C TYR A 150 3.68 -3.57 10.04
N PRO A 151 3.99 -4.06 11.25
CA PRO A 151 3.62 -3.36 12.48
C PRO A 151 4.27 -1.97 12.59
N ARG A 152 5.43 -1.76 12.00
CA ARG A 152 6.09 -0.45 11.99
C ARG A 152 5.41 0.52 11.02
N VAL A 153 5.04 0.05 9.83
CA VAL A 153 4.28 0.83 8.85
C VAL A 153 2.93 1.22 9.43
N ILE A 154 2.19 0.30 10.05
CA ILE A 154 0.92 0.60 10.73
C ILE A 154 1.09 1.71 11.77
N ASN A 155 2.11 1.63 12.62
CA ASN A 155 2.37 2.64 13.64
C ASN A 155 2.70 4.01 13.03
N ARG A 156 3.50 4.05 11.96
CA ARG A 156 3.84 5.29 11.26
C ARG A 156 2.62 5.92 10.59
N VAL A 157 1.88 5.12 9.84
CA VAL A 157 0.65 5.55 9.16
C VAL A 157 -0.41 5.98 10.19
N GLY A 158 -0.63 5.18 11.24
CA GLY A 158 -1.54 5.53 12.32
C GLY A 158 -1.19 6.86 13.01
N ALA A 159 0.10 7.19 13.12
CA ALA A 159 0.53 8.48 13.65
C ALA A 159 0.14 9.68 12.77
N PHE A 160 -0.05 9.47 11.46
CA PHE A 160 -0.57 10.51 10.56
C PHE A 160 -2.08 10.73 10.70
N PHE A 161 -2.84 9.65 10.94
CA PHE A 161 -4.30 9.67 10.98
C PHE A 161 -4.88 9.67 12.40
N GLY A 162 -4.07 9.31 13.39
CA GLY A 162 -4.54 8.93 14.73
C GLY A 162 -4.73 10.06 15.75
N THR A 163 -4.52 11.35 15.40
CA THR A 163 -4.76 12.44 16.34
C THR A 163 -5.53 13.59 15.72
N PRO A 164 -6.70 13.95 16.27
CA PRO A 164 -7.52 15.08 15.80
C PRO A 164 -6.77 16.40 15.67
N ARG A 165 -5.71 16.60 16.47
CA ARG A 165 -4.87 17.81 16.44
C ARG A 165 -4.08 17.97 15.12
N ARG A 166 -3.88 16.90 14.35
CA ARG A 166 -3.18 16.97 13.06
C ARG A 166 -4.11 17.15 11.86
N GLU A 167 -5.39 16.93 12.05
CA GLU A 167 -6.42 17.13 11.04
C GLU A 167 -6.88 18.58 10.92
N SER A 168 -6.74 19.38 12.01
CA SER A 168 -7.15 20.78 12.04
C SER A 168 -6.17 21.66 11.25
N GLY A 169 -6.57 22.04 10.04
CA GLY A 169 -5.94 23.13 9.29
C GLY A 169 -5.10 22.71 8.09
N ARG A 170 -5.17 21.46 7.61
CA ARG A 170 -4.50 21.08 6.36
C ARG A 170 -5.51 20.77 5.26
N PRO A 171 -5.23 21.18 4.01
CA PRO A 171 -6.00 20.73 2.87
C PRO A 171 -5.97 19.21 2.78
N VAL A 172 -7.01 18.68 2.20
CA VAL A 172 -7.31 17.26 2.05
C VAL A 172 -6.11 16.50 1.46
N GLY A 173 -5.34 15.85 2.33
CA GLY A 173 -4.33 14.90 1.90
C GLY A 173 -4.95 13.57 1.46
N PRO A 174 -4.21 12.75 0.70
CA PRO A 174 -4.69 11.46 0.21
C PRO A 174 -5.10 10.54 1.37
N ARG A 175 -6.12 9.75 1.14
CA ARG A 175 -6.57 8.72 2.09
C ARG A 175 -5.68 7.50 1.94
N LEU A 176 -5.10 7.07 3.04
CA LEU A 176 -4.13 5.99 3.05
C LEU A 176 -4.78 4.68 3.47
N ARG A 177 -4.51 3.62 2.71
CA ARG A 177 -4.80 2.24 3.10
C ARG A 177 -3.52 1.42 3.12
N VAL A 178 -3.27 0.72 4.20
CA VAL A 178 -2.11 -0.15 4.36
C VAL A 178 -2.59 -1.59 4.36
N ARG A 179 -2.01 -2.39 3.47
CA ARG A 179 -2.22 -3.83 3.41
C ARG A 179 -0.94 -4.59 3.68
N ALA A 180 -1.06 -5.69 4.33
CA ALA A 180 0.06 -6.58 4.57
C ALA A 180 -0.32 -8.03 4.34
N GLY A 181 0.58 -8.73 3.66
CA GLY A 181 0.59 -10.19 3.62
C GLY A 181 1.66 -10.75 4.56
N GLN A 182 1.33 -11.77 5.32
CA GLN A 182 2.28 -12.46 6.19
C GLN A 182 2.86 -13.70 5.53
N PRO A 183 4.19 -13.91 5.56
CA PRO A 183 4.78 -15.22 5.26
C PRO A 183 4.66 -16.17 6.45
N ALA A 184 4.54 -17.45 6.14
CA ALA A 184 4.52 -18.51 7.14
C ALA A 184 5.78 -18.55 8.00
N SER A 185 5.64 -18.75 9.28
CA SER A 185 6.76 -19.17 10.13
C SER A 185 7.08 -20.63 9.80
N CYS A 186 8.30 -20.92 9.32
CA CYS A 186 8.83 -22.27 9.41
C CYS A 186 9.00 -22.60 10.90
N GLY A 187 8.21 -23.59 11.38
CA GLY A 187 8.45 -24.25 12.65
C GLY A 187 9.67 -25.16 12.59
#